data_d8a5170e966b59a54b927280d8c6a0ed
#
_entry.id   d8a5170e966b59a54b927280d8c6a0ed
#
_cell.length_a   1.000
_cell.length_b   1.000
_cell.length_c   1.000
_cell.angle_alpha   90.00
_cell.angle_beta   90.00
_cell.angle_gamma   90.00
#
_symmetry.space_group_name_H-M   'P 1'
#
loop_
_entity.id
_entity.type
_entity.pdbx_description
1 polymer ?
#
loop_
_entity_poly.entity_id
_entity_poly.type
_entity_poly.pdbx_seq_one_letter_code
_entity_poly.pdbx_strand_id
1 'polypeptide(L)' 'MSNRTQYENDLAALKTALTEMGQSAADAVEAAMEALCTADAEAAAAVAQGDGRINNMERDIEHRCMTLLLRQQPVAGDL' A
#
# COMPACT_ATOMS: atom_id res chain seq x y z
N MET A 1 -12.98 25.75 6.30
CA MET A 1 -12.31 24.45 6.36
C MET A 1 -10.80 24.62 6.28
N SER A 2 -10.09 24.05 7.20
CA SER A 2 -8.66 24.23 7.20
C SER A 2 -7.97 23.16 6.36
N ASN A 3 -6.84 23.54 5.76
CA ASN A 3 -5.98 22.60 5.05
C ASN A 3 -5.44 21.54 5.98
N ARG A 4 -5.35 21.87 7.25
CA ARG A 4 -4.88 20.96 8.27
C ARG A 4 -5.82 19.76 8.43
N THR A 5 -7.13 20.00 8.42
CA THR A 5 -8.10 18.91 8.52
C THR A 5 -8.01 18.01 7.29
N GLN A 6 -7.84 18.59 6.11
CA GLN A 6 -7.68 17.82 4.90
C GLN A 6 -6.42 16.97 4.96
N TYR A 7 -5.33 17.56 5.43
CA TYR A 7 -4.07 16.86 5.59
C TYR A 7 -4.21 15.68 6.56
N GLU A 8 -4.86 15.91 7.69
CA GLU A 8 -5.06 14.87 8.69
C GLU A 8 -5.90 13.72 8.14
N ASN A 9 -6.94 14.06 7.38
CA ASN A 9 -7.78 13.03 6.76
C ASN A 9 -7.01 12.24 5.71
N ASP A 10 -6.22 12.93 4.89
CA ASP A 10 -5.41 12.27 3.88
C ASP A 10 -4.35 11.36 4.51
N LEU A 11 -3.76 11.81 5.61
CA LEU A 11 -2.77 11.03 6.32
C LEU A 11 -3.39 9.77 6.93
N ALA A 12 -4.58 9.91 7.52
CA ALA A 12 -5.30 8.77 8.10
C ALA A 12 -5.66 7.74 7.02
N ALA A 13 -6.13 8.22 5.87
CA ALA A 13 -6.45 7.34 4.75
C ALA A 13 -5.21 6.61 4.25
N LEU A 14 -4.08 7.29 4.22
CA LEU A 14 -2.83 6.72 3.78
C LEU A 14 -2.34 5.63 4.74
N LYS A 15 -2.50 5.86 6.04
CA LYS A 15 -2.15 4.86 7.05
C LYS A 15 -3.01 3.62 6.91
N THR A 16 -4.30 3.80 6.64
CA THR A 16 -5.23 2.70 6.41
C THR A 16 -4.80 1.89 5.17
N ALA A 17 -4.46 2.59 4.09
CA ALA A 17 -4.02 1.93 2.86
C ALA A 17 -2.73 1.13 3.10
N LEU A 18 -1.81 1.67 3.89
CA LEU A 18 -0.57 0.98 4.22
C LEU A 18 -0.84 -0.28 5.04
N THR A 19 -1.75 -0.20 6.00
CA THR A 19 -2.13 -1.34 6.81
C THR A 19 -2.77 -2.43 5.95
N GLU A 20 -3.64 -2.05 5.04
CA GLU A 20 -4.29 -2.99 4.12
C GLU A 20 -3.26 -3.66 3.20
N MET A 21 -2.29 -2.90 2.71
CA MET A 21 -1.22 -3.47 1.89
C MET A 21 -0.40 -4.47 2.71
N GLY A 22 -0.06 -4.11 3.94
CA GLY A 22 0.69 -5.00 4.82
C GLY A 22 -0.06 -6.30 5.08
N GLN A 23 -1.36 -6.22 5.29
CA GLN A 23 -2.19 -7.41 5.50
C GLN A 23 -2.23 -8.27 4.23
N SER A 24 -2.38 -7.63 3.07
CA SER A 24 -2.38 -8.36 1.80
C SER A 24 -1.05 -9.08 1.56
N ALA A 25 0.06 -8.43 1.92
CA ALA A 25 1.38 -9.03 1.78
C ALA A 25 1.53 -10.22 2.74
N ALA A 26 1.06 -10.08 3.97
CA ALA A 26 1.12 -11.16 4.96
C ALA A 26 0.27 -12.35 4.49
N ASP A 27 -0.91 -12.09 3.96
CA ASP A 27 -1.79 -13.14 3.44
C ASP A 27 -1.14 -13.87 2.28
N ALA A 28 -0.43 -13.13 1.41
CA ALA A 28 0.27 -13.73 0.27
C ALA A 28 1.39 -14.65 0.74
N VAL A 29 2.13 -14.25 1.76
CA VAL A 29 3.20 -15.08 2.32
C VAL A 29 2.62 -16.35 2.93
N GLU A 30 1.54 -16.24 3.68
CA GLU A 30 0.87 -17.42 4.25
C GLU A 30 0.41 -18.37 3.16
N ALA A 31 -0.23 -17.84 2.11
CA ALA A 31 -0.71 -18.65 1.00
C ALA A 31 0.46 -19.35 0.28
N ALA A 32 1.57 -18.64 0.11
CA ALA A 32 2.76 -19.21 -0.51
C ALA A 32 3.34 -20.35 0.32
N MET A 33 3.40 -20.15 1.64
CA MET A 33 3.90 -21.20 2.55
C MET A 33 3.01 -22.42 2.52
N GLU A 34 1.70 -22.21 2.50
CA GLU A 34 0.76 -23.32 2.43
C GLU A 34 0.89 -24.07 1.11
N ALA A 35 1.00 -23.35 -0.01
CA ALA A 35 1.19 -23.96 -1.32
C ALA A 35 2.48 -24.77 -1.35
N LEU A 36 3.54 -24.28 -0.73
CA LEU A 36 4.80 -24.99 -0.64
C LEU A 36 4.65 -26.27 0.19
N CYS A 37 4.00 -26.17 1.35
CA CYS A 37 3.83 -27.32 2.24
C CYS A 37 2.96 -28.42 1.64
N THR A 38 1.98 -28.04 0.82
CA THR A 38 1.07 -28.99 0.18
C THR A 38 1.51 -29.37 -1.22
N ALA A 39 2.57 -28.75 -1.73
CA ALA A 39 3.07 -28.93 -3.09
C ALA A 39 1.96 -28.68 -4.14
N ASP A 40 1.15 -27.67 -3.91
CA ASP A 40 0.01 -27.34 -4.76
C ASP A 40 0.42 -26.29 -5.80
N ALA A 41 0.66 -26.75 -7.03
CA ALA A 41 1.11 -25.88 -8.12
C ALA A 41 0.05 -24.84 -8.51
N GLU A 42 -1.21 -25.20 -8.42
CA GLU A 42 -2.32 -24.28 -8.76
C GLU A 42 -2.38 -23.13 -7.74
N ALA A 43 -2.27 -23.47 -6.46
CA ALA A 43 -2.27 -22.47 -5.42
C ALA A 43 -1.05 -21.56 -5.54
N ALA A 44 0.10 -22.13 -5.89
CA ALA A 44 1.32 -21.34 -6.10
C ALA A 44 1.15 -20.35 -7.25
N ALA A 45 0.52 -20.78 -8.34
CA ALA A 45 0.26 -19.90 -9.48
C ALA A 45 -0.69 -18.76 -9.10
N ALA A 46 -1.70 -19.05 -8.27
CA ALA A 46 -2.65 -18.05 -7.82
C ALA A 46 -1.93 -16.99 -6.95
N VAL A 47 -1.01 -17.40 -6.10
CA VAL A 47 -0.21 -16.48 -5.28
C VAL A 47 0.64 -15.59 -6.18
N ALA A 48 1.27 -16.17 -7.19
CA ALA A 48 2.12 -15.41 -8.11
C ALA A 48 1.31 -14.35 -8.86
N GLN A 49 0.08 -14.65 -9.23
CA GLN A 49 -0.79 -13.69 -9.90
C GLN A 49 -1.19 -12.54 -8.98
N GLY A 50 -1.34 -12.82 -7.69
CA GLY A 50 -1.70 -11.81 -6.71
C GLY A 50 -0.57 -10.82 -6.41
N ASP A 51 0.67 -11.16 -6.73
CA ASP A 51 1.82 -10.31 -6.47
C ASP A 51 1.72 -8.97 -7.17
N GLY A 52 1.22 -8.95 -8.41
CA GLY A 52 1.03 -7.70 -9.15
C GLY A 52 0.09 -6.74 -8.46
N ARG A 53 -0.93 -7.25 -7.77
CA ARG A 53 -1.86 -6.41 -7.02
C ARG A 53 -1.17 -5.71 -5.86
N ILE A 54 -0.33 -6.41 -5.12
CA ILE A 54 0.42 -5.85 -4.01
C ILE A 54 1.39 -4.79 -4.51
N ASN A 55 2.07 -5.04 -5.63
CA ASN A 55 2.96 -4.07 -6.23
C ASN A 55 2.21 -2.80 -6.64
N ASN A 56 1.00 -2.93 -7.17
CA ASN A 56 0.19 -1.78 -7.54
C ASN A 56 -0.24 -0.99 -6.30
N MET A 57 -0.57 -1.66 -5.21
CA MET A 57 -0.90 -1.01 -3.95
C MET A 57 0.29 -0.22 -3.42
N GLU A 58 1.47 -0.79 -3.51
CA GLU A 58 2.69 -0.14 -3.08
C GLU A 58 2.95 1.14 -3.87
N ARG A 59 2.82 1.06 -5.20
CA ARG A 59 3.01 2.22 -6.07
C ARG A 59 1.99 3.32 -5.78
N ASP A 60 0.76 2.93 -5.56
CA ASP A 60 -0.30 3.88 -5.23
C ASP A 60 0.02 4.61 -3.93
N ILE A 61 0.44 3.87 -2.91
CA ILE A 61 0.80 4.45 -1.61
C ILE A 61 2.00 5.39 -1.75
N GLU A 62 3.02 4.98 -2.48
CA GLU A 62 4.19 5.82 -2.73
C GLU A 62 3.78 7.13 -3.41
N HIS A 63 2.94 7.03 -4.44
CA HIS A 63 2.47 8.21 -5.16
C HIS A 63 1.69 9.15 -4.24
N ARG A 64 0.83 8.59 -3.40
CA ARG A 64 0.03 9.37 -2.45
C ARG A 64 0.92 10.04 -1.40
N CYS A 65 1.97 9.35 -0.95
CA CYS A 65 2.93 9.94 -0.03
C CYS A 65 3.63 11.14 -0.66
N MET A 66 4.08 10.98 -1.90
CA MET A 66 4.77 12.06 -2.61
C MET A 66 3.85 13.25 -2.81
N THR A 67 2.62 12.99 -3.23
CA THR A 67 1.63 14.05 -3.45
C THR A 67 1.37 14.81 -2.16
N LEU A 68 1.21 14.08 -1.07
CA LEU A 68 0.92 14.71 0.23
C LEU A 68 2.10 15.55 0.71
N LEU A 69 3.31 15.04 0.54
CA LEU A 69 4.52 15.78 0.90
C LEU A 69 4.64 17.07 0.12
N LEU A 70 4.41 17.02 -1.18
CA LEU A 70 4.52 18.20 -2.04
C LEU A 70 3.48 19.24 -1.67
N ARG A 71 2.29 18.81 -1.34
CA ARG A 71 1.21 19.72 -0.96
C ARG A 71 1.45 20.37 0.40
N GLN A 72 2.22 19.70 1.25
CA GLN A 72 2.47 20.18 2.60
C GLN A 72 3.82 20.88 2.76
N GLN A 73 4.46 21.21 1.66
CA GLN A 73 5.69 21.97 1.71
C GLN A 73 5.38 23.46 1.57
N PRO A 74 4.99 24.14 2.64
CA PRO A 74 4.69 25.55 2.57
C PRO A 74 5.94 26.36 2.23
N VAL A 75 7.08 25.83 2.64
CA VAL A 75 8.36 26.47 2.37
C VAL A 75 8.60 26.65 0.88
N ALA A 76 8.17 25.69 0.08
CA ALA A 76 8.33 25.77 -1.36
C ALA A 76 7.58 26.99 -1.93
N GLY A 77 6.42 27.27 -1.36
CA GLY A 77 5.64 28.43 -1.79
C GLY A 77 6.16 29.74 -1.24
N ASP A 78 6.79 29.67 -0.08
CA ASP A 78 7.31 30.85 0.59
C ASP A 78 8.66 31.29 0.07
N LEU A 79 9.33 30.38 -0.53
CA LEU A 79 10.65 30.68 -1.08
C LEU A 79 10.53 31.34 -2.45
#